data_115367d72648c38a875128d4c0a49948
#
_entry.id   115367d72648c38a875128d4c0a49948
#
_cell.length_a   1.000
_cell.length_b   1.000
_cell.length_c   1.000
_cell.angle_alpha   90.00
_cell.angle_beta   90.00
_cell.angle_gamma   90.00
#
_symmetry.space_group_name_H-M   'P 1'
#
loop_
_entity.id
_entity.type
_entity.pdbx_description
1 polymer ?
#
loop_
_entity_poly.entity_id
_entity_poly.type
_entity_poly.pdbx_seq_one_letter_code
_entity_poly.pdbx_strand_id
1 'polypeptide(L)'
;IGLSYDTYTGKQISSQRAMRLTAVFSCVRVLAESVGMLPCNLYHLNGSLKQRATGERLHKLISTHPNGYMTPQEFWELVVTCLCLRGNFYAYKVKAFGEVAELLPVDPGCVVPKLNSSWEPV
;
A
#
# COMPACT_ATOMS: atom_id res chain seq x y z
N ILE A 1 -18.55 -0.02 3.02
CA ILE A 1 -19.11 -0.77 4.17
C ILE A 1 -17.90 -1.17 5.00
N GLY A 2 -17.53 -0.32 5.98
CA GLY A 2 -16.50 -0.67 6.94
C GLY A 2 -16.99 -1.85 7.76
N LEU A 3 -16.22 -2.95 7.79
CA LEU A 3 -16.46 -4.03 8.71
C LEU A 3 -16.33 -3.46 10.13
N SER A 4 -17.46 -3.20 10.77
CA SER A 4 -17.54 -2.85 12.17
C SER A 4 -17.42 -4.14 12.96
N TYR A 5 -16.27 -4.35 13.58
CA TYR A 5 -16.14 -5.43 14.56
C TYR A 5 -16.68 -4.92 15.88
N ASP A 6 -17.74 -5.57 16.38
CA ASP A 6 -18.21 -5.34 17.74
C ASP A 6 -17.12 -5.79 18.71
N THR A 7 -16.55 -4.84 19.43
CA THR A 7 -15.63 -5.15 20.51
C THR A 7 -16.40 -5.71 21.70
N TYR A 8 -15.74 -6.51 22.54
CA TYR A 8 -16.31 -7.09 23.77
C TYR A 8 -16.99 -6.04 24.69
N THR A 9 -16.64 -4.77 24.53
CA THR A 9 -17.20 -3.61 25.25
C THR A 9 -18.34 -2.91 24.49
N GLY A 10 -18.77 -3.42 23.32
CA GLY A 10 -19.82 -2.81 22.49
C GLY A 10 -19.46 -1.48 21.83
N LYS A 11 -18.21 -1.03 21.93
CA LYS A 11 -17.75 0.21 21.28
C LYS A 11 -17.14 -0.08 19.91
N GLN A 12 -17.71 0.51 18.88
CA GLN A 12 -17.12 0.47 17.54
C GLN A 12 -15.81 1.28 17.50
N ILE A 13 -14.71 0.61 17.13
CA ILE A 13 -13.41 1.26 16.96
C ILE A 13 -13.19 1.47 15.46
N SER A 14 -13.19 2.73 15.02
CA SER A 14 -12.76 3.09 13.67
C SER A 14 -11.22 3.23 13.63
N SER A 15 -10.61 3.08 12.43
CA SER A 15 -9.18 3.29 12.22
C SER A 15 -8.71 4.67 12.72
N GLN A 16 -9.54 5.70 12.55
CA GLN A 16 -9.26 7.05 13.04
C GLN A 16 -9.25 7.12 14.57
N ARG A 17 -10.14 6.39 15.25
CA ARG A 17 -10.13 6.30 16.72
C ARG A 17 -8.95 5.51 17.24
N ALA A 18 -8.57 4.43 16.56
CA ALA A 18 -7.39 3.64 16.90
C ALA A 18 -6.11 4.49 16.86
N MET A 19 -5.96 5.35 15.83
CA MET A 19 -4.80 6.25 15.71
C MET A 19 -4.73 7.36 16.77
N ARG A 20 -5.81 7.62 17.53
CA ARG A 20 -5.78 8.54 18.68
C ARG A 20 -5.17 7.91 19.93
N LEU A 21 -5.03 6.59 19.96
CA LEU A 21 -4.31 5.91 21.03
C LEU A 21 -2.81 6.01 20.76
N THR A 22 -2.06 6.68 21.63
CA THR A 22 -0.62 6.91 21.48
C THR A 22 0.16 5.63 21.22
N ALA A 23 -0.18 4.54 21.90
CA ALA A 23 0.46 3.25 21.72
C ALA A 23 0.26 2.69 20.31
N VAL A 24 -0.98 2.73 19.78
CA VAL A 24 -1.29 2.25 18.43
C VAL A 24 -0.60 3.11 17.39
N PHE A 25 -0.67 4.43 17.55
CA PHE A 25 0.01 5.38 16.67
C PHE A 25 1.52 5.11 16.61
N SER A 26 2.16 4.96 17.78
CA SER A 26 3.61 4.71 17.86
C SER A 26 3.99 3.38 17.21
N CYS A 27 3.23 2.30 17.43
CA CYS A 27 3.48 1.01 16.81
C CYS A 27 3.35 1.06 15.28
N VAL A 28 2.26 1.63 14.77
CA VAL A 28 2.04 1.76 13.32
C VAL A 28 3.13 2.62 12.68
N ARG A 29 3.50 3.73 13.32
CA ARG A 29 4.55 4.62 12.86
C ARG A 29 5.89 3.91 12.76
N VAL A 30 6.33 3.20 13.80
CA VAL A 30 7.60 2.45 13.78
C VAL A 30 7.64 1.42 12.66
N LEU A 31 6.55 0.67 12.46
CA LEU A 31 6.45 -0.31 11.38
C LEU A 31 6.51 0.37 10.01
N ALA A 32 5.74 1.43 9.81
CA ALA A 32 5.67 2.15 8.54
C ALA A 32 7.04 2.77 8.17
N GLU A 33 7.66 3.51 9.09
CA GLU A 33 8.97 4.12 8.88
C GLU A 33 10.05 3.05 8.61
N SER A 34 10.04 1.93 9.36
CA SER A 34 11.01 0.85 9.17
C SER A 34 10.93 0.23 7.78
N VAL A 35 9.71 -0.02 7.26
CA VAL A 35 9.53 -0.56 5.92
C VAL A 35 9.77 0.50 4.85
N GLY A 36 9.31 1.74 5.08
CA GLY A 36 9.49 2.85 4.13
C GLY A 36 10.95 3.18 3.84
N MET A 37 11.85 2.95 4.82
CA MET A 37 13.30 3.13 4.65
C MET A 37 13.96 2.00 3.85
N LEU A 38 13.29 0.86 3.64
CA LEU A 38 13.89 -0.26 2.90
C LEU A 38 13.86 0.01 1.39
N PRO A 39 14.98 -0.19 0.68
CA PRO A 39 15.01 -0.02 -0.77
C PRO A 39 14.19 -1.11 -1.46
N CYS A 40 13.16 -0.73 -2.19
CA CYS A 40 12.39 -1.64 -3.04
C CYS A 40 13.03 -1.72 -4.41
N ASN A 41 13.63 -2.87 -4.76
CA ASN A 41 14.34 -3.07 -6.00
C ASN A 41 13.69 -4.17 -6.85
N LEU A 42 13.68 -3.96 -8.17
CA LEU A 42 13.25 -4.95 -9.15
C LEU A 42 14.45 -5.73 -9.69
N TYR A 43 14.30 -7.04 -9.86
CA TYR A 43 15.32 -7.91 -10.41
C TYR A 43 14.78 -8.76 -11.54
N HIS A 44 15.57 -8.92 -12.62
CA HIS A 44 15.36 -9.98 -13.60
C HIS A 44 16.00 -11.27 -13.12
N LEU A 45 15.28 -12.37 -13.28
CA LEU A 45 15.78 -13.72 -12.99
C LEU A 45 16.13 -14.42 -14.29
N ASN A 46 17.44 -14.55 -14.59
CA ASN A 46 17.95 -15.31 -15.71
C ASN A 46 18.58 -16.62 -15.17
N GLY A 47 17.77 -17.71 -15.11
CA GLY A 47 18.19 -18.94 -14.45
C GLY A 47 18.42 -18.71 -12.96
N SER A 48 19.65 -18.91 -12.46
CA SER A 48 20.05 -18.66 -11.06
C SER A 48 20.61 -17.26 -10.81
N LEU A 49 20.85 -16.48 -11.86
CA LEU A 49 21.43 -15.12 -11.74
C LEU A 49 20.34 -14.07 -11.57
N LYS A 50 20.48 -13.25 -10.50
CA LYS A 50 19.64 -12.07 -10.25
C LYS A 50 20.35 -10.84 -10.75
N GLN A 51 19.78 -10.17 -11.76
CA GLN A 51 20.29 -8.91 -12.30
C GLN A 51 19.32 -7.78 -11.99
N ARG A 52 19.82 -6.66 -11.46
CA ARG A 52 18.98 -5.50 -11.11
C ARG A 52 18.38 -4.87 -12.36
N ALA A 53 17.06 -4.72 -12.39
CA ALA A 53 16.31 -4.19 -13.52
C ALA A 53 16.11 -2.67 -13.43
N THR A 54 17.19 -1.91 -13.32
CA THR A 54 17.14 -0.44 -13.10
C THR A 54 16.57 0.34 -14.28
N GLY A 55 16.63 -0.20 -15.49
CA GLY A 55 16.08 0.40 -16.71
C GLY A 55 14.58 0.27 -16.86
N GLU A 56 13.96 -0.62 -16.10
CA GLU A 56 12.54 -0.92 -16.16
C GLU A 56 11.69 0.22 -15.60
N ARG A 57 10.59 0.53 -16.27
CA ARG A 57 9.64 1.54 -15.80
C ARG A 57 9.02 1.18 -14.44
N LEU A 58 8.74 -0.09 -14.24
CA LEU A 58 8.26 -0.59 -12.95
C LEU A 58 9.25 -0.32 -11.82
N HIS A 59 10.56 -0.48 -12.07
CA HIS A 59 11.58 -0.15 -11.08
C HIS A 59 11.51 1.34 -10.69
N LYS A 60 11.34 2.24 -11.67
CA LYS A 60 11.19 3.68 -11.39
C LYS A 60 9.97 3.98 -10.55
N LEU A 61 8.82 3.34 -10.84
CA LEU A 61 7.58 3.52 -10.08
C LEU A 61 7.71 3.10 -8.62
N ILE A 62 8.36 1.97 -8.34
CA ILE A 62 8.43 1.43 -6.96
C ILE A 62 9.60 1.98 -6.16
N SER A 63 10.68 2.45 -6.83
CA SER A 63 11.93 2.84 -6.17
C SER A 63 12.23 4.33 -6.22
N THR A 64 11.66 5.08 -7.18
CA THR A 64 12.06 6.46 -7.43
C THR A 64 10.88 7.45 -7.43
N HIS A 65 9.85 7.18 -8.22
CA HIS A 65 8.71 8.09 -8.41
C HIS A 65 7.41 7.29 -8.53
N PRO A 66 6.74 6.96 -7.41
CA PRO A 66 5.43 6.31 -7.44
C PRO A 66 4.36 7.17 -8.10
N ASN A 67 4.42 8.48 -7.85
CA ASN A 67 3.54 9.52 -8.41
C ASN A 67 4.21 10.91 -8.31
N GLY A 68 3.52 11.94 -8.80
CA GLY A 68 4.07 13.30 -8.88
C GLY A 68 4.16 14.07 -7.57
N TYR A 69 3.66 13.55 -6.44
CA TYR A 69 3.57 14.29 -5.16
C TYR A 69 4.08 13.52 -3.94
N MET A 70 4.48 12.26 -4.09
CA MET A 70 5.02 11.44 -2.99
C MET A 70 6.40 10.92 -3.32
N THR A 71 7.26 10.89 -2.33
CA THR A 71 8.51 10.13 -2.39
C THR A 71 8.23 8.62 -2.27
N PRO A 72 9.15 7.74 -2.70
CA PRO A 72 9.00 6.30 -2.52
C PRO A 72 8.83 5.91 -1.05
N GLN A 73 9.56 6.57 -0.15
CA GLN A 73 9.45 6.33 1.29
C GLN A 73 8.04 6.62 1.80
N GLU A 74 7.49 7.80 1.52
CA GLU A 74 6.13 8.19 1.91
C GLU A 74 5.07 7.23 1.35
N PHE A 75 5.27 6.79 0.10
CA PHE A 75 4.38 5.81 -0.53
C PHE A 75 4.37 4.48 0.23
N TRP A 76 5.55 3.92 0.55
CA TRP A 76 5.65 2.66 1.28
C TRP A 76 5.22 2.78 2.74
N GLU A 77 5.46 3.90 3.41
CA GLU A 77 4.92 4.21 4.74
C GLU A 77 3.39 4.22 4.73
N LEU A 78 2.78 4.81 3.71
CA LEU A 78 1.33 4.82 3.54
C LEU A 78 0.78 3.40 3.29
N VAL A 79 1.46 2.59 2.44
CA VAL A 79 1.10 1.18 2.21
C VAL A 79 1.03 0.43 3.53
N VAL A 80 2.09 0.50 4.35
CA VAL A 80 2.16 -0.21 5.63
C VAL A 80 1.11 0.31 6.62
N THR A 81 0.91 1.62 6.68
CA THR A 81 -0.12 2.24 7.53
C THR A 81 -1.52 1.73 7.17
N CYS A 82 -1.85 1.67 5.88
CA CYS A 82 -3.13 1.12 5.41
C CYS A 82 -3.27 -0.37 5.75
N LEU A 83 -2.21 -1.16 5.57
CA LEU A 83 -2.22 -2.58 5.91
C LEU A 83 -2.42 -2.81 7.42
N CYS A 84 -1.74 -2.04 8.27
CA CYS A 84 -1.89 -2.14 9.72
C CYS A 84 -3.29 -1.77 10.21
N LEU A 85 -3.90 -0.74 9.62
CA LEU A 85 -5.17 -0.18 10.10
C LEU A 85 -6.40 -0.78 9.42
N ARG A 86 -6.27 -1.22 8.18
CA ARG A 86 -7.39 -1.67 7.32
C ARG A 86 -7.21 -3.08 6.77
N GLY A 87 -6.00 -3.64 6.84
CA GLY A 87 -5.67 -4.94 6.25
C GLY A 87 -5.49 -4.93 4.73
N ASN A 88 -5.78 -3.81 4.06
CA ASN A 88 -5.73 -3.67 2.61
C ASN A 88 -5.09 -2.34 2.21
N PHE A 89 -4.47 -2.33 1.03
CA PHE A 89 -4.02 -1.12 0.35
C PHE A 89 -4.46 -1.17 -1.11
N TYR A 90 -4.90 -0.05 -1.64
CA TYR A 90 -5.31 0.11 -3.03
C TYR A 90 -4.59 1.29 -3.67
N ALA A 91 -4.17 1.11 -4.91
CA ALA A 91 -3.64 2.19 -5.73
C ALA A 91 -4.28 2.16 -7.12
N TYR A 92 -4.71 3.31 -7.59
CA TYR A 92 -5.17 3.48 -8.95
C TYR A 92 -3.97 3.58 -9.90
N LYS A 93 -3.96 2.78 -10.95
CA LYS A 93 -2.90 2.78 -11.97
C LYS A 93 -3.24 3.80 -13.05
N VAL A 94 -2.58 4.96 -13.01
CA VAL A 94 -2.65 5.93 -14.12
C VAL A 94 -1.83 5.39 -15.28
N LYS A 95 -2.47 5.25 -16.43
CA LYS A 95 -1.80 4.77 -17.65
C LYS A 95 -1.51 5.92 -18.59
N ALA A 96 -0.30 5.94 -19.16
CA ALA A 96 0.10 6.83 -20.23
C ALA A 96 0.78 6.00 -21.31
N PHE A 97 0.38 6.16 -22.56
CA PHE A 97 0.91 5.42 -23.73
C PHE A 97 0.86 3.88 -23.57
N GLY A 98 -0.21 3.37 -22.91
CA GLY A 98 -0.40 1.93 -22.69
C GLY A 98 0.34 1.34 -21.48
N GLU A 99 1.22 2.10 -20.84
CA GLU A 99 1.97 1.67 -19.66
C GLU A 99 1.55 2.40 -18.39
N VAL A 100 1.81 1.81 -17.22
CA VAL A 100 1.54 2.45 -15.93
C VAL A 100 2.54 3.59 -15.74
N ALA A 101 2.03 4.82 -15.63
CA ALA A 101 2.82 6.03 -15.42
C ALA A 101 2.93 6.39 -13.94
N GLU A 102 1.86 6.23 -13.18
CA GLU A 102 1.79 6.60 -11.76
C GLU A 102 0.92 5.63 -10.97
N LEU A 103 1.18 5.55 -9.67
CA LEU A 103 0.39 4.82 -8.68
C LEU A 103 -0.21 5.83 -7.70
N LEU A 104 -1.52 6.08 -7.80
CA LEU A 104 -2.24 6.98 -6.92
C LEU A 104 -2.88 6.20 -5.77
N PRO A 105 -2.45 6.39 -4.52
CA PRO A 105 -3.08 5.75 -3.38
C PRO A 105 -4.56 6.12 -3.27
N VAL A 106 -5.39 5.12 -2.96
CA VAL A 106 -6.83 5.30 -2.73
C VAL A 106 -7.14 4.87 -1.31
N ASP A 107 -7.97 5.65 -0.60
CA ASP A 107 -8.40 5.26 0.75
C ASP A 107 -9.13 3.90 0.71
N PRO A 108 -8.62 2.88 1.40
CA PRO A 108 -9.27 1.58 1.47
C PRO A 108 -10.71 1.62 1.98
N GLY A 109 -11.07 2.66 2.74
CA GLY A 109 -12.44 2.87 3.21
C GLY A 109 -13.43 3.22 2.09
N CYS A 110 -12.94 3.71 0.95
CA CYS A 110 -13.75 4.08 -0.21
C CYS A 110 -13.83 2.97 -1.27
N VAL A 111 -13.10 1.86 -1.08
CA VAL A 111 -13.01 0.77 -2.07
C VAL A 111 -13.84 -0.42 -1.61
N VAL A 112 -14.75 -0.85 -2.45
CA VAL A 112 -15.51 -2.10 -2.27
C VAL A 112 -15.07 -3.08 -3.33
N PRO A 113 -14.21 -4.08 -2.99
CA PRO A 113 -13.79 -5.09 -3.95
C PRO A 113 -14.99 -5.94 -4.36
N LYS A 114 -15.17 -6.12 -5.67
CA LYS A 114 -16.15 -7.05 -6.21
C LYS A 114 -15.41 -8.30 -6.69
N LEU A 115 -15.95 -9.45 -6.37
CA LEU A 115 -15.46 -10.74 -6.85
C LEU A 115 -16.45 -11.27 -7.89
N ASN A 116 -15.91 -11.88 -8.94
CA ASN A 116 -16.73 -12.65 -9.90
C ASN A 116 -17.13 -14.00 -9.29
N SER A 117 -17.93 -14.79 -10.03
CA SER A 117 -18.33 -16.14 -9.60
C SER A 117 -17.16 -17.11 -9.43
N SER A 118 -15.99 -16.79 -9.96
CA SER A 118 -14.73 -17.56 -9.84
C SER A 118 -13.83 -17.07 -8.73
N TRP A 119 -14.30 -16.18 -7.85
CA TRP A 119 -13.53 -15.56 -6.75
C TRP A 119 -12.34 -14.71 -7.20
N GLU A 120 -12.35 -14.24 -8.46
CA GLU A 120 -11.34 -13.32 -8.98
C GLU A 120 -11.85 -11.87 -8.90
N PRO A 121 -10.97 -10.91 -8.61
CA PRO A 121 -11.34 -9.49 -8.59
C PRO A 121 -11.72 -9.02 -9.99
N VAL A 122 -12.82 -8.27 -10.08
CA VAL A 122 -13.35 -7.70 -11.33
C VAL A 122 -12.86 -6.26 -11.48
#